data_ec8f3d38cdd086683f226d05c0a8e7ca
#
_entry.id   ec8f3d38cdd086683f226d05c0a8e7ca
#
_cell.length_a   1.000
_cell.length_b   1.000
_cell.length_c   1.000
_cell.angle_alpha   90.00
_cell.angle_beta   90.00
_cell.angle_gamma   90.00
#
_symmetry.space_group_name_H-M   'P 1'
#
loop_
_entity.id
_entity.type
_entity.pdbx_description
1 polymer ?
#
loop_
_entity_poly.entity_id
_entity_poly.type
_entity_poly.pdbx_seq_one_letter_code
_entity_poly.pdbx_strand_id
1 'polypeptide(L)'
;MHRFRFRLGSVLGWRAVELELEEGRLEQLFTELRRRDAEALALEVRGRESAHLIASKTLDGQQLAALSYHRHYLEREAARMAAERADCAKRIAAQQQRVVEAERKVRLLERLKERRLAEWNFEFNREMEALASETFLAKWAREKTRS
;
A
#
# COMPACT_ATOMS: atom_id res chain seq x y z
N MET A 1 40.53 2.60 -3.47
CA MET A 1 39.23 2.05 -3.88
C MET A 1 38.11 2.62 -3.07
N HIS A 2 37.16 3.22 -3.73
CA HIS A 2 36.05 3.83 -3.04
C HIS A 2 34.91 2.80 -2.87
N ARG A 3 34.31 2.80 -1.69
CA ARG A 3 33.11 2.03 -1.38
C ARG A 3 31.97 2.48 -2.30
N PHE A 4 31.19 1.54 -2.81
CA PHE A 4 29.98 1.86 -3.59
C PHE A 4 29.06 2.78 -2.80
N ARG A 5 28.65 3.89 -3.42
CA ARG A 5 27.69 4.83 -2.86
C ARG A 5 26.66 5.22 -3.92
N PHE A 6 25.41 4.96 -3.64
CA PHE A 6 24.32 5.37 -4.50
C PHE A 6 23.96 6.83 -4.24
N ARG A 7 24.14 7.70 -5.25
CA ARG A 7 23.88 9.15 -5.12
C ARG A 7 22.43 9.47 -4.73
N LEU A 8 21.46 8.66 -5.19
CA LEU A 8 20.05 8.84 -4.94
C LEU A 8 19.53 7.97 -3.77
N GLY A 9 20.43 7.48 -2.92
CA GLY A 9 20.08 6.65 -1.77
C GLY A 9 19.12 7.33 -0.79
N SER A 10 19.31 8.62 -0.53
CA SER A 10 18.40 9.41 0.30
C SER A 10 17.03 9.60 -0.36
N VAL A 11 16.99 9.79 -1.67
CA VAL A 11 15.73 9.89 -2.45
C VAL A 11 14.99 8.56 -2.42
N LEU A 12 15.68 7.44 -2.60
CA LEU A 12 15.10 6.10 -2.47
C LEU A 12 14.50 5.87 -1.09
N GLY A 13 15.22 6.25 -0.02
CA GLY A 13 14.73 6.19 1.35
C GLY A 13 13.46 7.02 1.56
N TRP A 14 13.43 8.23 1.03
CA TRP A 14 12.27 9.11 1.10
C TRP A 14 11.07 8.53 0.33
N ARG A 15 11.29 7.99 -0.87
CA ARG A 15 10.23 7.34 -1.66
C ARG A 15 9.69 6.08 -0.98
N ALA A 16 10.54 5.32 -0.30
CA ALA A 16 10.11 4.16 0.49
C ALA A 16 9.21 4.57 1.66
N VAL A 17 9.54 5.65 2.36
CA VAL A 17 8.69 6.22 3.43
C VAL A 17 7.36 6.73 2.87
N GLU A 18 7.37 7.40 1.72
CA GLU A 18 6.16 7.85 1.02
C GLU A 18 5.24 6.67 0.69
N LEU A 19 5.81 5.56 0.19
CA LEU A 19 5.06 4.33 -0.08
C LEU A 19 4.41 3.76 1.19
N GLU A 20 5.15 3.67 2.28
CA GLU A 20 4.62 3.21 3.57
C GLU A 20 3.46 4.08 4.06
N LEU A 21 3.56 5.40 3.91
CA LEU A 21 2.50 6.33 4.27
C LEU A 21 1.25 6.13 3.41
N GLU A 22 1.40 5.92 2.12
CA GLU A 22 0.27 5.67 1.21
C GLU A 22 -0.38 4.30 1.48
N GLU A 23 0.40 3.27 1.78
CA GLU A 23 -0.10 1.96 2.21
C GLU A 23 -0.86 2.05 3.54
N GLY A 24 -0.36 2.82 4.49
CA GLY A 24 -1.02 3.08 5.77
C GLY A 24 -2.37 3.80 5.60
N ARG A 25 -2.45 4.77 4.71
CA ARG A 25 -3.70 5.46 4.36
C ARG A 25 -4.72 4.51 3.72
N LEU A 26 -4.26 3.63 2.85
CA LEU A 26 -5.11 2.61 2.24
C LEU A 26 -5.67 1.65 3.29
N GLU A 27 -4.86 1.20 4.22
CA GLU A 27 -5.28 0.34 5.33
C GLU A 27 -6.32 1.02 6.22
N GLN A 28 -6.14 2.30 6.52
CA GLN A 28 -7.13 3.10 7.27
C GLN A 28 -8.47 3.17 6.54
N LEU A 29 -8.46 3.35 5.21
CA LEU A 29 -9.67 3.37 4.40
C LEU A 29 -10.38 2.01 4.39
N PHE A 30 -9.65 0.90 4.31
CA PHE A 30 -10.23 -0.44 4.44
C PHE A 30 -10.83 -0.68 5.83
N THR A 31 -10.19 -0.20 6.88
CA THR A 31 -10.73 -0.27 8.25
C THR A 31 -12.03 0.52 8.37
N GLU A 32 -12.07 1.71 7.79
CA GLU A 32 -13.28 2.54 7.72
C GLU A 32 -14.41 1.82 6.97
N LEU A 33 -14.11 1.20 5.83
CA LEU A 33 -15.09 0.44 5.06
C LEU A 33 -15.66 -0.73 5.87
N ARG A 34 -14.80 -1.49 6.55
CA ARG A 34 -15.26 -2.60 7.42
C ARG A 34 -16.17 -2.11 8.54
N ARG A 35 -15.88 -0.98 9.14
CA ARG A 35 -16.73 -0.35 10.17
C ARG A 35 -18.09 0.02 9.60
N ARG A 36 -18.12 0.65 8.41
CA ARG A 36 -19.37 1.01 7.73
C ARG A 36 -20.19 -0.22 7.33
N ASP A 37 -19.54 -1.28 6.89
CA ASP A 37 -20.19 -2.56 6.59
C ASP A 37 -20.81 -3.18 7.85
N ALA A 38 -20.12 -3.14 8.97
CA ALA A 38 -20.64 -3.62 10.26
C ALA A 38 -21.85 -2.81 10.74
N GLU A 39 -21.81 -1.48 10.59
CA GLU A 39 -22.91 -0.58 10.93
C GLU A 39 -24.13 -0.85 10.04
N ALA A 40 -23.93 -1.05 8.73
CA ALA A 40 -24.99 -1.38 7.79
C ALA A 40 -25.64 -2.74 8.11
N LEU A 41 -24.82 -3.74 8.46
CA LEU A 41 -25.33 -5.04 8.90
C LEU A 41 -26.13 -4.95 10.20
N ALA A 42 -25.67 -4.17 11.18
CA ALA A 42 -26.37 -3.92 12.43
C ALA A 42 -27.73 -3.26 12.18
N LEU A 43 -27.80 -2.31 11.26
CA LEU A 43 -29.06 -1.66 10.88
C LEU A 43 -30.02 -2.67 10.22
N GLU A 44 -29.54 -3.52 9.35
CA GLU A 44 -30.32 -4.57 8.70
C GLU A 44 -30.90 -5.57 9.71
N VAL A 45 -30.09 -5.97 10.69
CA VAL A 45 -30.53 -6.85 11.79
C VAL A 45 -31.62 -6.20 12.62
N ARG A 46 -31.48 -4.92 12.99
CA ARG A 46 -32.52 -4.15 13.69
C ARG A 46 -33.82 -4.08 12.88
N GLY A 47 -33.72 -3.88 11.58
CA GLY A 47 -34.87 -3.86 10.69
C GLY A 47 -35.61 -5.19 10.67
N ARG A 48 -34.92 -6.30 10.64
CA ARG A 48 -35.49 -7.66 10.70
C ARG A 48 -36.12 -7.94 12.07
N GLU A 49 -35.49 -7.57 13.15
CA GLU A 49 -36.02 -7.72 14.51
C GLU A 49 -37.32 -6.92 14.69
N SER A 50 -37.34 -5.67 14.23
CA SER A 50 -38.54 -4.84 14.24
C SER A 50 -39.68 -5.45 13.42
N ALA A 51 -39.39 -5.94 12.22
CA ALA A 51 -40.35 -6.62 11.36
C ALA A 51 -40.93 -7.87 12.03
N HIS A 52 -40.07 -8.64 12.71
CA HIS A 52 -40.48 -9.85 13.42
C HIS A 52 -41.42 -9.56 14.62
N LEU A 53 -41.09 -8.53 15.40
CA LEU A 53 -41.91 -8.06 16.49
C LEU A 53 -43.30 -7.57 16.03
N ILE A 54 -43.35 -6.94 14.86
CA ILE A 54 -44.61 -6.46 14.24
C ILE A 54 -45.48 -7.61 13.80
N ALA A 55 -44.93 -8.64 13.21
CA ALA A 55 -45.67 -9.84 12.74
C ALA A 55 -46.29 -10.62 13.89
N SER A 56 -45.79 -10.47 15.14
CA SER A 56 -46.25 -11.20 16.32
C SER A 56 -47.34 -10.50 17.15
N LYS A 57 -47.67 -9.22 16.82
CA LYS A 57 -48.63 -8.42 17.61
C LYS A 57 -49.76 -7.83 16.75
N THR A 58 -50.99 -7.78 17.31
CA THR A 58 -52.07 -6.98 16.75
C THR A 58 -51.82 -5.48 17.12
N LEU A 59 -51.72 -4.64 16.10
CA LEU A 59 -51.37 -3.24 16.23
C LEU A 59 -52.57 -2.35 16.00
N ASP A 60 -52.73 -1.29 16.80
CA ASP A 60 -53.70 -0.22 16.60
C ASP A 60 -53.21 0.79 15.52
N GLY A 61 -54.05 1.78 15.17
CA GLY A 61 -53.72 2.78 14.16
C GLY A 61 -52.53 3.68 14.52
N GLN A 62 -52.34 4.00 15.81
CA GLN A 62 -51.18 4.80 16.27
C GLN A 62 -49.89 4.01 16.19
N GLN A 63 -49.94 2.75 16.56
CA GLN A 63 -48.77 1.84 16.47
C GLN A 63 -48.37 1.62 15.04
N LEU A 64 -49.33 1.43 14.11
CA LEU A 64 -49.10 1.33 12.66
C LEU A 64 -48.45 2.59 12.09
N ALA A 65 -48.88 3.78 12.51
CA ALA A 65 -48.31 5.06 12.10
C ALA A 65 -46.84 5.21 12.59
N ALA A 66 -46.59 4.84 13.85
CA ALA A 66 -45.25 4.85 14.43
C ALA A 66 -44.31 3.89 13.71
N LEU A 67 -44.81 2.72 13.32
CA LEU A 67 -44.07 1.73 12.51
C LEU A 67 -43.74 2.23 11.13
N SER A 68 -44.70 2.85 10.43
CA SER A 68 -44.47 3.45 9.12
C SER A 68 -43.37 4.51 9.19
N TYR A 69 -43.40 5.36 10.23
CA TYR A 69 -42.36 6.37 10.48
C TYR A 69 -41.00 5.74 10.72
N HIS A 70 -40.93 4.70 11.56
CA HIS A 70 -39.70 3.97 11.86
C HIS A 70 -39.15 3.27 10.61
N ARG A 71 -39.99 2.67 9.79
CA ARG A 71 -39.63 2.04 8.51
C ARG A 71 -39.00 3.05 7.55
N HIS A 72 -39.61 4.23 7.41
CA HIS A 72 -39.04 5.32 6.61
C HIS A 72 -37.69 5.82 7.15
N TYR A 73 -37.53 5.87 8.45
CA TYR A 73 -36.27 6.20 9.09
C TYR A 73 -35.19 5.19 8.75
N LEU A 74 -35.48 3.89 8.88
CA LEU A 74 -34.55 2.81 8.53
C LEU A 74 -34.16 2.84 7.05
N GLU A 75 -35.12 3.08 6.16
CA GLU A 75 -34.87 3.20 4.72
C GLU A 75 -33.93 4.39 4.40
N ARG A 76 -34.14 5.54 5.03
CA ARG A 76 -33.27 6.71 4.85
C ARG A 76 -31.87 6.47 5.41
N GLU A 77 -31.75 5.84 6.57
CA GLU A 77 -30.46 5.47 7.14
C GLU A 77 -29.71 4.45 6.27
N ALA A 78 -30.40 3.46 5.74
CA ALA A 78 -29.84 2.49 4.81
C ALA A 78 -29.32 3.17 3.53
N ALA A 79 -30.08 4.11 2.98
CA ALA A 79 -29.66 4.88 1.80
C ALA A 79 -28.45 5.77 2.10
N ARG A 80 -28.40 6.40 3.26
CA ARG A 80 -27.25 7.20 3.71
C ARG A 80 -26.00 6.34 3.85
N MET A 81 -26.12 5.20 4.52
CA MET A 81 -25.01 4.26 4.67
C MET A 81 -24.51 3.71 3.34
N ALA A 82 -25.41 3.40 2.41
CA ALA A 82 -25.04 2.96 1.07
C ALA A 82 -24.24 4.05 0.30
N ALA A 83 -24.66 5.32 0.41
CA ALA A 83 -23.96 6.44 -0.19
C ALA A 83 -22.57 6.64 0.41
N GLU A 84 -22.44 6.55 1.73
CA GLU A 84 -21.16 6.67 2.44
C GLU A 84 -20.21 5.50 2.09
N ARG A 85 -20.73 4.29 1.94
CA ARG A 85 -19.95 3.13 1.47
C ARG A 85 -19.45 3.32 0.05
N ALA A 86 -20.30 3.83 -0.84
CA ALA A 86 -19.91 4.11 -2.22
C ALA A 86 -18.82 5.19 -2.29
N ASP A 87 -18.92 6.24 -1.47
CA ASP A 87 -17.90 7.27 -1.37
C ASP A 87 -16.57 6.70 -0.84
N CYS A 88 -16.62 5.87 0.20
CA CYS A 88 -15.46 5.18 0.74
C CYS A 88 -14.79 4.29 -0.31
N ALA A 89 -15.57 3.54 -1.11
CA ALA A 89 -15.07 2.73 -2.21
C ALA A 89 -14.33 3.55 -3.27
N LYS A 90 -14.84 4.73 -3.60
CA LYS A 90 -14.16 5.67 -4.52
C LYS A 90 -12.84 6.17 -3.96
N ARG A 91 -12.81 6.52 -2.66
CA ARG A 91 -11.57 6.95 -1.99
C ARG A 91 -10.54 5.83 -1.94
N ILE A 92 -10.96 4.59 -1.72
CA ILE A 92 -10.10 3.40 -1.78
C ILE A 92 -9.51 3.24 -3.17
N ALA A 93 -10.31 3.33 -4.22
CA ALA A 93 -9.83 3.21 -5.60
C ALA A 93 -8.79 4.30 -5.94
N ALA A 94 -9.04 5.55 -5.55
CA ALA A 94 -8.09 6.64 -5.73
C ALA A 94 -6.79 6.42 -4.94
N GLN A 95 -6.89 5.93 -3.71
CA GLN A 95 -5.73 5.65 -2.86
C GLN A 95 -4.91 4.47 -3.39
N GLN A 96 -5.55 3.44 -3.94
CA GLN A 96 -4.86 2.32 -4.60
C GLN A 96 -3.99 2.80 -5.76
N GLN A 97 -4.47 3.76 -6.55
CA GLN A 97 -3.67 4.37 -7.61
C GLN A 97 -2.44 5.11 -7.06
N ARG A 98 -2.58 5.82 -5.96
CA ARG A 98 -1.45 6.49 -5.30
C ARG A 98 -0.41 5.50 -4.80
N VAL A 99 -0.84 4.37 -4.24
CA VAL A 99 0.06 3.28 -3.82
C VAL A 99 0.82 2.73 -5.02
N VAL A 100 0.13 2.44 -6.13
CA VAL A 100 0.77 1.93 -7.36
C VAL A 100 1.81 2.91 -7.91
N GLU A 101 1.51 4.21 -7.92
CA GLU A 101 2.47 5.24 -8.34
C GLU A 101 3.68 5.32 -7.41
N ALA A 102 3.46 5.26 -6.10
CA ALA A 102 4.53 5.28 -5.11
C ALA A 102 5.42 4.04 -5.24
N GLU A 103 4.85 2.86 -5.45
CA GLU A 103 5.58 1.62 -5.73
C GLU A 103 6.44 1.73 -7.00
N ARG A 104 5.87 2.30 -8.05
CA ARG A 104 6.58 2.51 -9.32
C ARG A 104 7.82 3.38 -9.13
N LYS A 105 7.70 4.47 -8.39
CA LYS A 105 8.82 5.38 -8.07
C LYS A 105 9.93 4.67 -7.30
N VAL A 106 9.57 3.87 -6.31
CA VAL A 106 10.54 3.05 -5.55
C VAL A 106 11.23 2.04 -6.45
N ARG A 107 10.48 1.29 -7.26
CA ARG A 107 11.04 0.28 -8.17
C ARG A 107 12.00 0.87 -9.21
N LEU A 108 11.69 2.04 -9.75
CA LEU A 108 12.59 2.73 -10.69
C LEU A 108 13.93 3.06 -10.05
N LEU A 109 13.91 3.57 -8.81
CA LEU A 109 15.13 3.89 -8.07
C LEU A 109 15.92 2.63 -7.66
N GLU A 110 15.22 1.58 -7.27
CA GLU A 110 15.84 0.28 -6.95
C GLU A 110 16.55 -0.32 -8.17
N ARG A 111 15.90 -0.31 -9.33
CA ARG A 111 16.49 -0.77 -10.59
C ARG A 111 17.70 0.07 -11.00
N LEU A 112 17.62 1.38 -10.81
CA LEU A 112 18.75 2.27 -11.07
C LEU A 112 19.91 1.95 -10.14
N LYS A 113 19.65 1.72 -8.86
CA LYS A 113 20.64 1.31 -7.87
C LYS A 113 21.32 0.00 -8.25
N GLU A 114 20.53 -1.01 -8.63
CA GLU A 114 21.04 -2.32 -9.09
C GLU A 114 21.94 -2.17 -10.32
N ARG A 115 21.53 -1.36 -11.29
CA ARG A 115 22.33 -1.08 -12.48
C ARG A 115 23.65 -0.41 -12.12
N ARG A 116 23.62 0.62 -11.28
CA ARG A 116 24.83 1.32 -10.82
C ARG A 116 25.76 0.43 -10.02
N LEU A 117 25.20 -0.44 -9.20
CA LEU A 117 25.96 -1.43 -8.45
C LEU A 117 26.65 -2.44 -9.40
N ALA A 118 25.94 -2.92 -10.42
CA ALA A 118 26.50 -3.82 -11.43
C ALA A 118 27.64 -3.15 -12.22
N GLU A 119 27.47 -1.91 -12.65
CA GLU A 119 28.50 -1.10 -13.30
C GLU A 119 29.74 -0.95 -12.40
N TRP A 120 29.52 -0.60 -11.14
CA TRP A 120 30.60 -0.47 -10.16
C TRP A 120 31.35 -1.78 -9.94
N ASN A 121 30.63 -2.90 -9.79
CA ASN A 121 31.24 -4.23 -9.65
C ASN A 121 32.06 -4.61 -10.89
N PHE A 122 31.57 -4.28 -12.07
CA PHE A 122 32.29 -4.54 -13.33
C PHE A 122 33.62 -3.74 -13.38
N GLU A 123 33.57 -2.47 -13.09
CA GLU A 123 34.76 -1.60 -13.03
C GLU A 123 35.73 -2.06 -11.95
N PHE A 124 35.22 -2.39 -10.77
CA PHE A 124 36.02 -2.90 -9.65
C PHE A 124 36.76 -4.19 -10.01
N ASN A 125 36.06 -5.15 -10.60
CA ASN A 125 36.68 -6.40 -11.03
C ASN A 125 37.75 -6.16 -12.10
N ARG A 126 37.50 -5.25 -13.02
CA ARG A 126 38.45 -4.87 -14.07
C ARG A 126 39.71 -4.23 -13.47
N GLU A 127 39.58 -3.36 -12.50
CA GLU A 127 40.72 -2.78 -11.78
C GLU A 127 41.52 -3.86 -11.02
N MET A 128 40.83 -4.78 -10.36
CA MET A 128 41.46 -5.87 -9.62
C MET A 128 42.22 -6.83 -10.57
N GLU A 129 41.66 -7.12 -11.72
CA GLU A 129 42.33 -7.92 -12.74
C GLU A 129 43.58 -7.24 -13.32
N ALA A 130 43.50 -5.93 -13.55
CA ALA A 130 44.65 -5.12 -13.97
C ALA A 130 45.76 -5.13 -12.93
N LEU A 131 45.44 -4.91 -11.66
CA LEU A 131 46.40 -4.98 -10.55
C LEU A 131 47.02 -6.37 -10.40
N ALA A 132 46.22 -7.42 -10.51
CA ALA A 132 46.72 -8.80 -10.46
C ALA A 132 47.69 -9.09 -11.61
N SER A 133 47.39 -8.60 -12.81
CA SER A 133 48.25 -8.73 -13.99
C SER A 133 49.56 -7.98 -13.81
N GLU A 134 49.53 -6.74 -13.31
CA GLU A 134 50.72 -5.94 -13.02
C GLU A 134 51.61 -6.59 -11.96
N THR A 135 51.02 -7.10 -10.89
CA THR A 135 51.77 -7.80 -9.83
C THR A 135 52.40 -9.09 -10.33
N PHE A 136 51.71 -9.83 -11.19
CA PHE A 136 52.23 -11.03 -11.83
C PHE A 136 53.43 -10.70 -12.73
N LEU A 137 53.28 -9.69 -13.59
CA LEU A 137 54.33 -9.23 -14.47
C LEU A 137 55.57 -8.72 -13.71
N ALA A 138 55.35 -8.01 -12.63
CA ALA A 138 56.43 -7.52 -11.74
C ALA A 138 57.19 -8.67 -11.07
N LYS A 139 56.51 -9.71 -10.62
CA LYS A 139 57.11 -10.95 -10.09
C LYS A 139 57.90 -11.67 -11.16
N TRP A 140 57.33 -11.85 -12.30
CA TRP A 140 57.97 -12.54 -13.42
C TRP A 140 59.25 -11.82 -13.88
N ALA A 141 59.20 -10.49 -13.98
CA ALA A 141 60.38 -9.68 -14.31
C ALA A 141 61.51 -9.81 -13.27
N ARG A 142 61.17 -9.85 -11.97
CA ARG A 142 62.12 -10.05 -10.89
C ARG A 142 62.74 -11.43 -10.90
N GLU A 143 61.99 -12.47 -11.15
CA GLU A 143 62.49 -13.83 -11.27
C GLU A 143 63.43 -13.97 -12.47
N LYS A 144 63.15 -13.33 -13.58
CA LYS A 144 63.95 -13.36 -14.81
C LYS A 144 65.27 -12.58 -14.63
N THR A 145 65.31 -11.54 -13.82
CA THR A 145 66.55 -10.80 -13.51
C THR A 145 67.43 -11.48 -12.48
N ARG A 146 66.89 -12.45 -11.71
CA ARG A 146 67.67 -13.24 -10.74
C ARG A 146 68.36 -14.47 -11.35
N SER A 147 67.96 -14.91 -12.49
CA SER A 147 68.61 -15.96 -13.24
C SER A 147 69.53 -15.37 -14.34
#